data_c3c8ecb96ce892469c5bf23e7d1f46a1
#
_entry.id   c3c8ecb96ce892469c5bf23e7d1f46a1
#
_cell.length_a   1.000
_cell.length_b   1.000
_cell.length_c   1.000
_cell.angle_alpha   90.00
_cell.angle_beta   90.00
_cell.angle_gamma   90.00
#
_symmetry.space_group_name_H-M   'P 1'
#
loop_
_entity.id
_entity.type
_entity.pdbx_description
1 polymer ?
#
loop_
_entity_poly.entity_id
_entity_poly.type
_entity_poly.pdbx_seq_one_letter_code
_entity_poly.pdbx_strand_id
1 'polypeptide(L)'
;MKQRIIAVNSNCYHGYSIEEAIAGIKAAGFRYIELTATKGWTEHVFPDQSFERLLQVKDLLDESGLIPFAMSGHTNLMDTERIPDFVKNIRLANFFGAKYIVSSIGEAHLKDNAVASNEVVAEHIKGFLPYLERYDMILVLEVHGEHGTGVILKEIANLVDSPRVLVNYDTANAIFYGDVDVVKDFGESLDKIGYVHLKEKAGGRQEWDFPALGQGYVPFDGVFSMLEEADNLSPFSIEIEFTAAGPENLEQINRAVEESAAYLKAKGFTL
;
A
#
# COMPACT_ATOMS: atom_id res chain seq x y z
N MET A 1 3.21 -19.93 12.11
CA MET A 1 2.82 -19.22 10.86
C MET A 1 3.93 -19.32 9.83
N LYS A 2 3.61 -19.38 8.53
CA LYS A 2 4.60 -19.40 7.46
C LYS A 2 5.34 -18.06 7.41
N GLN A 3 6.59 -18.07 6.98
CA GLN A 3 7.38 -16.84 6.81
C GLN A 3 6.73 -15.96 5.74
N ARG A 4 6.38 -14.74 6.10
CA ARG A 4 5.72 -13.75 5.26
C ARG A 4 6.57 -12.48 5.19
N ILE A 5 6.61 -11.83 4.05
CA ILE A 5 7.23 -10.50 3.92
C ILE A 5 6.32 -9.48 4.58
N ILE A 6 6.90 -8.65 5.47
CA ILE A 6 6.21 -7.57 6.14
C ILE A 6 7.04 -6.30 5.93
N ALA A 7 6.46 -5.34 5.22
CA ALA A 7 7.01 -4.01 4.99
C ALA A 7 6.33 -2.97 5.88
N VAL A 8 6.91 -1.78 5.94
CA VAL A 8 6.26 -0.57 6.43
C VAL A 8 6.18 0.41 5.27
N ASN A 9 4.99 0.95 5.04
CA ASN A 9 4.79 2.00 4.05
C ASN A 9 5.43 3.31 4.59
N SER A 10 6.31 3.91 3.81
CA SER A 10 6.94 5.18 4.17
C SER A 10 5.92 6.31 4.35
N ASN A 11 4.67 6.15 3.82
CA ASN A 11 3.55 7.06 4.08
C ASN A 11 3.26 7.26 5.58
N CYS A 12 3.58 6.30 6.44
CA CYS A 12 3.52 6.48 7.90
C CYS A 12 4.27 7.73 8.38
N TYR A 13 5.28 8.14 7.61
CA TYR A 13 6.13 9.32 7.86
C TYR A 13 5.72 10.51 6.98
N HIS A 14 4.44 10.62 6.61
CA HIS A 14 3.94 11.79 5.87
C HIS A 14 4.32 13.09 6.59
N GLY A 15 4.86 14.06 5.84
CA GLY A 15 5.35 15.33 6.39
C GLY A 15 6.79 15.31 6.94
N TYR A 16 7.45 14.15 6.96
CA TYR A 16 8.86 13.96 7.32
C TYR A 16 9.67 13.51 6.11
N SER A 17 10.99 13.49 6.25
CA SER A 17 11.88 13.08 5.15
C SER A 17 11.95 11.56 4.98
N ILE A 18 12.36 11.09 3.81
CA ILE A 18 12.60 9.66 3.57
C ILE A 18 13.74 9.13 4.45
N GLU A 19 14.71 9.97 4.81
CA GLU A 19 15.81 9.66 5.72
C GLU A 19 15.28 9.30 7.11
N GLU A 20 14.33 10.09 7.63
CA GLU A 20 13.67 9.85 8.91
C GLU A 20 12.80 8.58 8.87
N ALA A 21 12.09 8.35 7.75
CA ALA A 21 11.33 7.13 7.54
C ALA A 21 12.21 5.88 7.54
N ILE A 22 13.32 5.89 6.78
CA ILE A 22 14.28 4.79 6.72
C ILE A 22 14.87 4.50 8.11
N ALA A 23 15.25 5.55 8.84
CA ALA A 23 15.82 5.40 10.18
C ALA A 23 14.83 4.78 11.17
N GLY A 24 13.58 5.27 11.21
CA GLY A 24 12.54 4.77 12.11
C GLY A 24 12.11 3.35 11.78
N ILE A 25 11.87 3.03 10.51
CA ILE A 25 11.50 1.68 10.06
C ILE A 25 12.59 0.67 10.41
N LYS A 26 13.86 1.04 10.17
CA LYS A 26 15.01 0.21 10.53
C LYS A 26 15.12 0.00 12.03
N ALA A 27 14.94 1.05 12.83
CA ALA A 27 15.03 0.99 14.29
C ALA A 27 13.94 0.07 14.88
N ALA A 28 12.73 0.03 14.31
CA ALA A 28 11.65 -0.87 14.69
C ALA A 28 11.92 -2.35 14.33
N GLY A 29 13.00 -2.62 13.59
CA GLY A 29 13.46 -3.98 13.27
C GLY A 29 12.89 -4.58 12.00
N PHE A 30 12.26 -3.78 11.13
CA PHE A 30 11.79 -4.24 9.83
C PHE A 30 12.96 -4.39 8.85
N ARG A 31 12.76 -5.28 7.89
CA ARG A 31 13.70 -5.55 6.79
C ARG A 31 13.22 -4.97 5.46
N TYR A 32 11.94 -4.76 5.30
CA TYR A 32 11.32 -4.33 4.06
C TYR A 32 10.62 -2.98 4.22
N ILE A 33 10.67 -2.17 3.18
CA ILE A 33 9.98 -0.89 3.08
C ILE A 33 9.12 -0.84 1.82
N GLU A 34 7.95 -0.22 1.93
CA GLU A 34 7.17 0.25 0.79
C GLU A 34 7.43 1.74 0.63
N LEU A 35 8.00 2.13 -0.52
CA LEU A 35 8.28 3.53 -0.83
C LEU A 35 7.02 4.25 -1.29
N THR A 36 6.86 5.51 -0.94
CA THR A 36 5.72 6.32 -1.39
C THR A 36 6.15 7.33 -2.45
N ALA A 37 5.43 7.29 -3.59
CA ALA A 37 5.57 8.16 -4.75
C ALA A 37 4.20 8.74 -5.16
N THR A 38 3.41 9.19 -4.18
CA THR A 38 2.04 9.67 -4.38
C THR A 38 2.04 11.18 -4.54
N LYS A 39 1.72 11.64 -5.75
CA LYS A 39 1.72 13.05 -6.13
C LYS A 39 0.76 13.86 -5.27
N GLY A 40 1.26 14.99 -4.76
CA GLY A 40 0.47 15.92 -3.95
C GLY A 40 0.18 15.43 -2.53
N TRP A 41 0.79 14.32 -2.12
CA TRP A 41 0.67 13.77 -0.77
C TRP A 41 2.05 13.45 -0.17
N THR A 42 2.56 12.27 -0.37
CA THR A 42 3.88 11.86 0.12
C THR A 42 4.77 11.51 -1.08
N GLU A 43 5.72 12.38 -1.37
CA GLU A 43 6.66 12.23 -2.48
C GLU A 43 8.06 11.91 -1.93
N HIS A 44 8.19 10.86 -1.11
CA HIS A 44 9.47 10.41 -0.56
C HIS A 44 10.46 10.06 -1.67
N VAL A 45 9.96 9.39 -2.70
CA VAL A 45 10.61 9.27 -4.01
C VAL A 45 9.59 9.68 -5.07
N PHE A 46 10.04 10.33 -6.14
CA PHE A 46 9.11 10.77 -7.18
C PHE A 46 9.81 10.84 -8.55
N PRO A 47 9.13 10.49 -9.67
CA PRO A 47 9.75 10.44 -10.99
C PRO A 47 10.40 11.74 -11.48
N ASP A 48 9.92 12.88 -10.99
CA ASP A 48 10.40 14.21 -11.39
C ASP A 48 11.57 14.72 -10.50
N GLN A 49 11.97 13.95 -9.47
CA GLN A 49 13.18 14.24 -8.69
C GLN A 49 14.43 14.04 -9.54
N SER A 50 15.52 14.75 -9.20
CA SER A 50 16.79 14.57 -9.90
C SER A 50 17.32 13.13 -9.73
N PHE A 51 17.99 12.64 -10.77
CA PHE A 51 18.60 11.30 -10.70
C PHE A 51 19.61 11.17 -9.55
N GLU A 52 20.35 12.26 -9.26
CA GLU A 52 21.26 12.33 -8.12
C GLU A 52 20.52 12.10 -6.80
N ARG A 53 19.35 12.74 -6.61
CA ARG A 53 18.52 12.55 -5.40
C ARG A 53 18.03 11.11 -5.29
N LEU A 54 17.56 10.53 -6.38
CA LEU A 54 17.09 9.14 -6.39
C LEU A 54 18.23 8.15 -6.08
N LEU A 55 19.45 8.41 -6.55
CA LEU A 55 20.63 7.63 -6.20
C LEU A 55 20.98 7.76 -4.72
N GLN A 56 20.97 8.96 -4.15
CA GLN A 56 21.20 9.17 -2.71
C GLN A 56 20.21 8.36 -1.86
N VAL A 57 18.92 8.33 -2.22
CA VAL A 57 17.93 7.52 -1.51
C VAL A 57 18.23 6.03 -1.65
N LYS A 58 18.64 5.59 -2.84
CA LYS A 58 19.01 4.20 -3.08
C LYS A 58 20.23 3.78 -2.25
N ASP A 59 21.27 4.61 -2.21
CA ASP A 59 22.47 4.36 -1.41
C ASP A 59 22.11 4.28 0.09
N LEU A 60 21.24 5.17 0.57
CA LEU A 60 20.78 5.15 1.96
C LEU A 60 19.99 3.87 2.30
N LEU A 61 19.15 3.39 1.39
CA LEU A 61 18.44 2.11 1.55
C LEU A 61 19.43 0.94 1.63
N ASP A 62 20.42 0.90 0.73
CA ASP A 62 21.47 -0.12 0.71
C ASP A 62 22.32 -0.08 2.00
N GLU A 63 22.73 1.08 2.47
CA GLU A 63 23.47 1.27 3.72
C GLU A 63 22.66 0.86 4.96
N SER A 64 21.37 1.16 4.98
CA SER A 64 20.46 0.76 6.07
C SER A 64 20.17 -0.74 6.08
N GLY A 65 20.32 -1.42 4.93
CA GLY A 65 19.91 -2.79 4.70
C GLY A 65 18.40 -2.99 4.61
N LEU A 66 17.63 -1.90 4.39
CA LEU A 66 16.21 -1.99 4.06
C LEU A 66 16.00 -2.31 2.58
N ILE A 67 15.17 -3.27 2.30
CA ILE A 67 14.85 -3.73 0.95
C ILE A 67 13.56 -3.05 0.48
N PRO A 68 13.60 -2.21 -0.57
CA PRO A 68 12.40 -1.67 -1.20
C PRO A 68 11.61 -2.81 -1.87
N PHE A 69 10.53 -3.24 -1.22
CA PHE A 69 9.77 -4.40 -1.70
C PHE A 69 8.56 -3.99 -2.55
N ALA A 70 7.96 -2.86 -2.23
CA ALA A 70 6.83 -2.28 -2.93
C ALA A 70 6.99 -0.77 -3.07
N MET A 71 6.17 -0.18 -3.95
CA MET A 71 6.03 1.27 -4.09
C MET A 71 4.56 1.65 -4.24
N SER A 72 4.08 2.53 -3.37
CA SER A 72 2.81 3.24 -3.54
C SER A 72 2.98 4.40 -4.51
N GLY A 73 2.30 4.32 -5.65
CA GLY A 73 2.35 5.35 -6.69
C GLY A 73 0.95 5.72 -7.18
N HIS A 74 0.06 6.05 -6.23
CA HIS A 74 -1.34 6.34 -6.52
C HIS A 74 -1.51 7.34 -7.65
N THR A 75 -2.35 6.97 -8.60
CA THR A 75 -2.65 7.77 -9.79
C THR A 75 -4.07 7.45 -10.22
N ASN A 76 -4.83 8.45 -10.69
CA ASN A 76 -6.14 8.20 -11.25
C ASN A 76 -6.03 7.35 -12.54
N LEU A 77 -6.36 6.07 -12.43
CA LEU A 77 -6.33 5.11 -13.55
C LEU A 77 -7.55 5.24 -14.47
N MET A 78 -8.54 6.07 -14.10
CA MET A 78 -9.69 6.42 -14.92
C MET A 78 -9.37 7.54 -15.92
N ASP A 79 -8.35 8.36 -15.64
CA ASP A 79 -7.95 9.49 -16.47
C ASP A 79 -6.82 9.14 -17.44
N THR A 80 -7.12 9.17 -18.73
CA THR A 80 -6.13 8.89 -19.79
C THR A 80 -4.94 9.87 -19.79
N GLU A 81 -5.12 11.10 -19.30
CA GLU A 81 -4.03 12.07 -19.19
C GLU A 81 -3.05 11.73 -18.06
N ARG A 82 -3.50 10.95 -17.05
CA ARG A 82 -2.69 10.51 -15.91
C ARG A 82 -1.98 9.16 -16.15
N ILE A 83 -2.39 8.40 -17.16
CA ILE A 83 -1.75 7.11 -17.50
C ILE A 83 -0.24 7.21 -17.70
N PRO A 84 0.30 8.23 -18.40
CA PRO A 84 1.75 8.39 -18.53
C PRO A 84 2.47 8.60 -17.18
N ASP A 85 1.85 9.22 -16.20
CA ASP A 85 2.42 9.42 -14.86
C ASP A 85 2.54 8.07 -14.13
N PHE A 86 1.53 7.22 -14.24
CA PHE A 86 1.62 5.87 -13.66
C PHE A 86 2.72 5.01 -14.31
N VAL A 87 2.92 5.13 -15.62
CA VAL A 87 4.05 4.46 -16.30
C VAL A 87 5.40 4.95 -15.77
N LYS A 88 5.53 6.23 -15.42
CA LYS A 88 6.75 6.75 -14.76
C LYS A 88 6.92 6.12 -13.37
N ASN A 89 5.84 5.98 -12.59
CA ASN A 89 5.87 5.32 -11.28
C ASN A 89 6.28 3.85 -11.40
N ILE A 90 5.79 3.09 -12.38
CA ILE A 90 6.24 1.72 -12.64
C ILE A 90 7.75 1.66 -12.91
N ARG A 91 8.29 2.60 -13.70
CA ARG A 91 9.73 2.67 -13.98
C ARG A 91 10.55 3.04 -12.76
N LEU A 92 10.04 3.96 -11.94
CA LEU A 92 10.68 4.36 -10.68
C LEU A 92 10.70 3.18 -9.69
N ALA A 93 9.60 2.44 -9.57
CA ALA A 93 9.53 1.24 -8.76
C ALA A 93 10.57 0.19 -9.19
N ASN A 94 10.73 -0.02 -10.51
CA ASN A 94 11.78 -0.88 -11.05
C ASN A 94 13.20 -0.36 -10.74
N PHE A 95 13.43 0.95 -10.78
CA PHE A 95 14.73 1.55 -10.43
C PHE A 95 15.13 1.23 -8.98
N PHE A 96 14.18 1.24 -8.04
CA PHE A 96 14.40 0.85 -6.66
C PHE A 96 14.37 -0.67 -6.42
N GLY A 97 14.03 -1.48 -7.42
CA GLY A 97 13.97 -2.93 -7.32
C GLY A 97 12.70 -3.45 -6.65
N ALA A 98 11.64 -2.64 -6.59
CA ALA A 98 10.35 -3.05 -6.02
C ALA A 98 9.70 -4.16 -6.87
N LYS A 99 9.11 -5.14 -6.17
CA LYS A 99 8.37 -6.24 -6.80
C LYS A 99 6.90 -5.87 -7.03
N TYR A 100 6.35 -5.00 -6.19
CA TYR A 100 4.97 -4.57 -6.26
C TYR A 100 4.88 -3.07 -6.52
N ILE A 101 3.90 -2.69 -7.35
CA ILE A 101 3.45 -1.31 -7.51
C ILE A 101 1.99 -1.22 -7.07
N VAL A 102 1.70 -0.30 -6.13
CA VAL A 102 0.37 -0.08 -5.57
C VAL A 102 -0.26 1.14 -6.21
N SER A 103 -1.53 1.07 -6.56
CA SER A 103 -2.34 2.24 -6.92
C SER A 103 -3.80 2.06 -6.51
N SER A 104 -4.44 3.14 -6.09
CA SER A 104 -5.90 3.26 -6.12
C SER A 104 -6.40 3.31 -7.57
N ILE A 105 -7.71 3.16 -7.77
CA ILE A 105 -8.33 3.35 -9.09
C ILE A 105 -8.54 4.84 -9.37
N GLY A 106 -9.14 5.55 -8.41
CA GLY A 106 -9.34 6.99 -8.48
C GLY A 106 -8.17 7.78 -7.93
N GLU A 107 -8.25 9.11 -8.03
CA GLU A 107 -7.28 9.99 -7.42
C GLU A 107 -7.42 9.96 -5.90
N ALA A 108 -6.29 9.86 -5.21
CA ALA A 108 -6.29 9.81 -3.76
C ALA A 108 -6.30 11.22 -3.13
N HIS A 109 -5.50 12.15 -3.64
CA HIS A 109 -5.22 13.42 -2.96
C HIS A 109 -5.32 14.66 -3.86
N LEU A 110 -5.34 14.50 -5.16
CA LEU A 110 -5.55 15.59 -6.11
C LEU A 110 -7.05 15.73 -6.40
N LYS A 111 -7.48 16.94 -6.76
CA LYS A 111 -8.85 17.20 -7.19
C LYS A 111 -8.99 16.80 -8.66
N ASP A 112 -9.14 15.54 -8.91
CA ASP A 112 -9.38 14.96 -10.22
C ASP A 112 -10.78 14.32 -10.22
N ASN A 113 -11.59 14.68 -11.20
CA ASN A 113 -12.98 14.24 -11.32
C ASN A 113 -13.20 13.30 -12.51
N ALA A 114 -12.14 12.78 -13.12
CA ALA A 114 -12.30 11.80 -14.19
C ALA A 114 -12.90 10.51 -13.63
N VAL A 115 -14.00 10.07 -14.22
CA VAL A 115 -14.69 8.83 -13.83
C VAL A 115 -14.81 7.94 -15.06
N ALA A 116 -14.58 6.65 -14.90
CA ALA A 116 -14.73 5.64 -15.93
C ALA A 116 -15.37 4.38 -15.36
N SER A 117 -15.96 3.55 -16.23
CA SER A 117 -16.47 2.24 -15.80
C SER A 117 -15.34 1.25 -15.52
N ASN A 118 -15.63 0.19 -14.77
CA ASN A 118 -14.65 -0.86 -14.45
C ASN A 118 -14.04 -1.51 -15.71
N GLU A 119 -14.81 -1.64 -16.80
CA GLU A 119 -14.32 -2.16 -18.08
C GLU A 119 -13.29 -1.22 -18.71
N VAL A 120 -13.54 0.09 -18.69
CA VAL A 120 -12.60 1.10 -19.21
C VAL A 120 -11.33 1.13 -18.37
N VAL A 121 -11.46 1.08 -17.05
CA VAL A 121 -10.32 0.99 -16.13
C VAL A 121 -9.50 -0.27 -16.42
N ALA A 122 -10.16 -1.41 -16.62
CA ALA A 122 -9.47 -2.66 -16.95
C ALA A 122 -8.70 -2.56 -18.27
N GLU A 123 -9.23 -1.88 -19.29
CA GLU A 123 -8.51 -1.64 -20.56
C GLU A 123 -7.29 -0.73 -20.35
N HIS A 124 -7.41 0.31 -19.53
CA HIS A 124 -6.25 1.15 -19.17
C HIS A 124 -5.16 0.32 -18.47
N ILE A 125 -5.56 -0.54 -17.52
CA ILE A 125 -4.64 -1.41 -16.77
C ILE A 125 -3.96 -2.43 -17.71
N LYS A 126 -4.67 -3.00 -18.70
CA LYS A 126 -4.06 -3.86 -19.72
C LYS A 126 -2.92 -3.19 -20.46
N GLY A 127 -2.99 -1.87 -20.63
CA GLY A 127 -1.91 -1.07 -21.22
C GLY A 127 -0.61 -1.08 -20.39
N PHE A 128 -0.66 -1.43 -19.11
CA PHE A 128 0.52 -1.54 -18.24
C PHE A 128 1.18 -2.91 -18.29
N LEU A 129 0.47 -3.96 -18.74
CA LEU A 129 0.99 -5.34 -18.72
C LEU A 129 2.36 -5.50 -19.38
N PRO A 130 2.66 -4.86 -20.54
CA PRO A 130 3.99 -4.96 -21.12
C PRO A 130 5.12 -4.44 -20.22
N TYR A 131 4.84 -3.41 -19.38
CA TYR A 131 5.81 -2.89 -18.42
C TYR A 131 5.96 -3.83 -17.22
N LEU A 132 4.82 -4.32 -16.68
CA LEU A 132 4.81 -5.27 -15.57
C LEU A 132 5.53 -6.57 -15.92
N GLU A 133 5.33 -7.07 -17.13
CA GLU A 133 6.06 -8.25 -17.66
C GLU A 133 7.55 -7.97 -17.80
N ARG A 134 7.91 -6.86 -18.44
CA ARG A 134 9.31 -6.48 -18.68
C ARG A 134 10.10 -6.35 -17.39
N TYR A 135 9.51 -5.83 -16.35
CA TYR A 135 10.17 -5.55 -15.06
C TYR A 135 9.90 -6.63 -14.00
N ASP A 136 9.18 -7.69 -14.38
CA ASP A 136 8.73 -8.75 -13.48
C ASP A 136 8.03 -8.22 -12.22
N MET A 137 7.11 -7.27 -12.40
CA MET A 137 6.36 -6.61 -11.34
C MET A 137 4.90 -7.07 -11.30
N ILE A 138 4.27 -6.83 -10.17
CA ILE A 138 2.85 -7.05 -9.92
C ILE A 138 2.21 -5.70 -9.57
N LEU A 139 1.15 -5.33 -10.27
CA LEU A 139 0.27 -4.23 -9.89
C LEU A 139 -0.75 -4.75 -8.87
N VAL A 140 -0.87 -4.05 -7.76
CA VAL A 140 -1.91 -4.33 -6.77
C VAL A 140 -2.82 -3.12 -6.61
N LEU A 141 -4.11 -3.33 -6.87
CA LEU A 141 -5.14 -2.31 -6.82
C LEU A 141 -5.61 -2.15 -5.37
N GLU A 142 -5.48 -0.95 -4.83
CA GLU A 142 -5.78 -0.69 -3.43
C GLU A 142 -7.26 -0.36 -3.21
N VAL A 143 -7.82 -0.97 -2.16
CA VAL A 143 -9.12 -0.60 -1.59
C VAL A 143 -9.07 0.84 -1.10
N HIS A 144 -9.64 1.78 -1.87
CA HIS A 144 -9.57 3.21 -1.60
C HIS A 144 -10.69 3.99 -2.30
N GLY A 145 -11.22 5.04 -1.63
CA GLY A 145 -12.18 5.95 -2.21
C GLY A 145 -13.47 5.26 -2.69
N GLU A 146 -13.93 5.58 -3.89
CA GLU A 146 -15.14 4.99 -4.48
C GLU A 146 -15.00 3.49 -4.81
N HIS A 147 -13.77 3.00 -4.95
CA HIS A 147 -13.44 1.58 -5.10
C HIS A 147 -13.04 0.97 -3.75
N GLY A 148 -13.84 1.27 -2.72
CA GLY A 148 -13.55 1.01 -1.31
C GLY A 148 -13.82 -0.43 -0.84
N THR A 149 -13.94 -1.42 -1.73
CA THR A 149 -14.17 -2.84 -1.36
C THR A 149 -13.28 -3.79 -2.16
N GLY A 150 -12.93 -4.91 -1.54
CA GLY A 150 -12.16 -5.96 -2.20
C GLY A 150 -12.94 -6.59 -3.37
N VAL A 151 -14.25 -6.72 -3.24
CA VAL A 151 -15.12 -7.30 -4.28
C VAL A 151 -15.10 -6.46 -5.57
N ILE A 152 -15.17 -5.12 -5.48
CA ILE A 152 -15.10 -4.23 -6.65
C ILE A 152 -13.72 -4.37 -7.34
N LEU A 153 -12.65 -4.38 -6.58
CA LEU A 153 -11.30 -4.51 -7.15
C LEU A 153 -11.03 -5.89 -7.74
N LYS A 154 -11.61 -6.95 -7.14
CA LYS A 154 -11.60 -8.29 -7.71
C LYS A 154 -12.29 -8.32 -9.08
N GLU A 155 -13.42 -7.63 -9.25
CA GLU A 155 -14.11 -7.52 -10.54
C GLU A 155 -13.17 -6.90 -11.59
N ILE A 156 -12.51 -5.79 -11.28
CA ILE A 156 -11.56 -5.13 -12.20
C ILE A 156 -10.39 -6.06 -12.52
N ALA A 157 -9.79 -6.72 -11.51
CA ALA A 157 -8.69 -7.66 -11.70
C ALA A 157 -9.11 -8.87 -12.59
N ASN A 158 -10.36 -9.33 -12.48
CA ASN A 158 -10.91 -10.37 -13.36
C ASN A 158 -11.10 -9.88 -14.79
N LEU A 159 -11.54 -8.63 -15.00
CA LEU A 159 -11.67 -8.03 -16.34
C LEU A 159 -10.31 -7.85 -17.03
N VAL A 160 -9.25 -7.58 -16.24
CA VAL A 160 -7.87 -7.54 -16.77
C VAL A 160 -7.38 -8.92 -17.16
N ASP A 161 -7.77 -9.96 -16.42
CA ASP A 161 -7.42 -11.37 -16.63
C ASP A 161 -5.90 -11.61 -16.74
N SER A 162 -5.16 -11.09 -15.77
CA SER A 162 -3.69 -11.25 -15.70
C SER A 162 -3.25 -11.62 -14.27
N PRO A 163 -2.33 -12.58 -14.12
CA PRO A 163 -1.75 -12.90 -12.82
C PRO A 163 -0.86 -11.78 -12.26
N ARG A 164 -0.59 -10.74 -13.05
CA ARG A 164 0.20 -9.57 -12.66
C ARG A 164 -0.66 -8.42 -12.13
N VAL A 165 -1.98 -8.60 -12.05
CA VAL A 165 -2.89 -7.60 -11.49
C VAL A 165 -3.75 -8.27 -10.42
N LEU A 166 -3.54 -7.84 -9.18
CA LEU A 166 -4.14 -8.40 -7.97
C LEU A 166 -4.72 -7.27 -7.11
N VAL A 167 -5.33 -7.61 -6.00
CA VAL A 167 -5.89 -6.68 -5.03
C VAL A 167 -4.88 -6.43 -3.90
N ASN A 168 -4.68 -5.16 -3.56
CA ASN A 168 -4.15 -4.73 -2.27
C ASN A 168 -5.33 -4.43 -1.34
N TYR A 169 -5.56 -5.30 -0.37
CA TYR A 169 -6.65 -5.10 0.57
C TYR A 169 -6.18 -4.22 1.73
N ASP A 170 -6.64 -2.95 1.74
CA ASP A 170 -6.46 -2.08 2.88
C ASP A 170 -7.59 -2.30 3.88
N THR A 171 -7.23 -2.78 5.06
CA THR A 171 -8.17 -3.25 6.07
C THR A 171 -8.99 -2.12 6.71
N ALA A 172 -8.44 -0.93 6.86
CA ALA A 172 -9.14 0.22 7.41
C ALA A 172 -9.93 0.99 6.36
N ASN A 173 -9.40 1.11 5.15
CA ASN A 173 -10.09 1.75 4.03
C ASN A 173 -11.38 1.01 3.66
N ALA A 174 -11.41 -0.31 3.78
CA ALA A 174 -12.62 -1.11 3.59
C ALA A 174 -13.74 -0.70 4.58
N ILE A 175 -13.38 -0.34 5.81
CA ILE A 175 -14.33 0.20 6.78
C ILE A 175 -14.68 1.64 6.44
N PHE A 176 -13.66 2.47 6.23
CA PHE A 176 -13.82 3.93 6.10
C PHE A 176 -14.57 4.32 4.82
N TYR A 177 -14.16 3.78 3.68
CA TYR A 177 -14.74 4.06 2.36
C TYR A 177 -15.81 3.06 1.98
N GLY A 178 -15.55 1.77 2.17
CA GLY A 178 -16.39 0.69 1.67
C GLY A 178 -17.65 0.43 2.51
N ASP A 179 -17.65 0.79 3.80
CA ASP A 179 -18.75 0.50 4.75
C ASP A 179 -19.13 -0.98 4.78
N VAL A 180 -18.12 -1.85 4.76
CA VAL A 180 -18.31 -3.31 4.69
C VAL A 180 -17.83 -4.01 5.96
N ASP A 181 -18.34 -5.21 6.18
CA ASP A 181 -17.72 -6.17 7.11
C ASP A 181 -16.42 -6.66 6.48
N VAL A 182 -15.29 -6.34 7.12
CA VAL A 182 -13.94 -6.64 6.62
C VAL A 182 -13.75 -8.14 6.39
N VAL A 183 -14.20 -8.99 7.33
CA VAL A 183 -14.00 -10.44 7.24
C VAL A 183 -14.77 -11.02 6.05
N LYS A 184 -16.00 -10.55 5.85
CA LYS A 184 -16.84 -11.00 4.74
C LYS A 184 -16.27 -10.54 3.39
N ASP A 185 -16.02 -9.23 3.22
CA ASP A 185 -15.53 -8.67 1.95
C ASP A 185 -14.13 -9.20 1.59
N PHE A 186 -13.26 -9.35 2.61
CA PHE A 186 -11.95 -9.99 2.45
C PHE A 186 -12.09 -11.44 1.94
N GLY A 187 -12.98 -12.23 2.56
CA GLY A 187 -13.24 -13.61 2.16
C GLY A 187 -13.79 -13.74 0.73
N GLU A 188 -14.69 -12.83 0.34
CA GLU A 188 -15.27 -12.80 -1.02
C GLU A 188 -14.24 -12.39 -2.08
N SER A 189 -13.17 -11.70 -1.72
CA SER A 189 -12.10 -11.25 -2.63
C SER A 189 -10.78 -12.04 -2.50
N LEU A 190 -10.71 -13.02 -1.59
CA LEU A 190 -9.49 -13.69 -1.15
C LEU A 190 -8.65 -14.32 -2.30
N ASP A 191 -9.30 -14.86 -3.32
CA ASP A 191 -8.64 -15.48 -4.48
C ASP A 191 -7.91 -14.48 -5.40
N LYS A 192 -8.14 -13.17 -5.22
CA LYS A 192 -7.44 -12.11 -5.93
C LYS A 192 -6.55 -11.26 -5.03
N ILE A 193 -6.57 -11.49 -3.71
CA ILE A 193 -5.69 -10.76 -2.80
C ILE A 193 -4.24 -11.20 -3.03
N GLY A 194 -3.40 -10.24 -3.42
CA GLY A 194 -1.97 -10.41 -3.65
C GLY A 194 -1.10 -9.52 -2.75
N TYR A 195 -1.70 -8.63 -1.99
CA TYR A 195 -1.06 -7.70 -1.06
C TYR A 195 -2.05 -7.25 0.01
N VAL A 196 -1.59 -6.89 1.20
CA VAL A 196 -2.47 -6.37 2.26
C VAL A 196 -1.83 -5.17 2.93
N HIS A 197 -2.50 -4.03 2.89
CA HIS A 197 -2.22 -2.94 3.80
C HIS A 197 -2.86 -3.25 5.16
N LEU A 198 -2.01 -3.52 6.14
CA LEU A 198 -2.43 -3.62 7.53
C LEU A 198 -2.56 -2.19 8.07
N LYS A 199 -3.76 -1.68 8.04
CA LYS A 199 -4.12 -0.36 8.52
C LYS A 199 -5.19 -0.50 9.60
N GLU A 200 -4.95 0.09 10.76
CA GLU A 200 -5.88 0.03 11.89
C GLU A 200 -6.95 1.11 11.75
N LYS A 201 -8.10 0.89 12.36
CA LYS A 201 -9.20 1.84 12.41
C LYS A 201 -9.69 2.03 13.84
N ALA A 202 -9.70 3.28 14.30
CA ALA A 202 -10.31 3.67 15.58
C ALA A 202 -11.40 4.74 15.34
N GLY A 203 -12.05 5.17 16.41
CA GLY A 203 -13.11 6.17 16.34
C GLY A 203 -14.33 5.74 15.52
N GLY A 204 -15.13 6.70 15.07
CA GLY A 204 -16.27 6.44 14.19
C GLY A 204 -15.86 5.99 12.78
N ARG A 205 -16.78 5.33 12.06
CA ARG A 205 -16.50 4.82 10.70
C ARG A 205 -15.87 5.88 9.78
N GLN A 206 -16.47 7.05 9.70
CA GLN A 206 -16.01 8.16 8.85
C GLN A 206 -15.09 9.15 9.57
N GLU A 207 -14.65 8.83 10.77
CA GLU A 207 -13.65 9.59 11.47
C GLU A 207 -12.24 9.19 10.95
N TRP A 208 -11.44 10.17 10.60
CA TRP A 208 -10.05 9.92 10.17
C TRP A 208 -9.22 9.63 11.42
N ASP A 209 -9.09 8.35 11.74
CA ASP A 209 -8.31 7.85 12.87
C ASP A 209 -7.76 6.46 12.57
N PHE A 210 -6.46 6.40 12.25
CA PHE A 210 -5.74 5.23 11.80
C PHE A 210 -4.47 5.03 12.63
N PRO A 211 -4.61 4.54 13.87
CA PRO A 211 -3.50 4.41 14.82
C PRO A 211 -2.59 3.20 14.53
N ALA A 212 -1.64 2.93 15.44
CA ALA A 212 -0.84 1.73 15.43
C ALA A 212 -1.70 0.46 15.48
N LEU A 213 -1.21 -0.64 14.90
CA LEU A 213 -1.92 -1.93 14.88
C LEU A 213 -2.26 -2.40 16.30
N GLY A 214 -3.49 -2.87 16.48
CA GLY A 214 -4.02 -3.33 17.75
C GLY A 214 -4.59 -2.24 18.66
N GLN A 215 -4.61 -1.00 18.21
CA GLN A 215 -5.20 0.13 18.97
C GLN A 215 -6.61 0.50 18.51
N GLY A 216 -7.20 -0.26 17.60
CA GLY A 216 -8.53 -0.02 17.06
C GLY A 216 -9.41 -1.28 17.09
N TYR A 217 -10.24 -1.43 16.06
CA TYR A 217 -11.24 -2.50 16.00
C TYR A 217 -11.22 -3.31 14.70
N VAL A 218 -10.18 -3.16 13.87
CA VAL A 218 -10.02 -3.99 12.67
C VAL A 218 -9.90 -5.47 13.08
N PRO A 219 -10.69 -6.39 12.50
CA PRO A 219 -10.71 -7.80 12.88
C PRO A 219 -9.52 -8.57 12.26
N PHE A 220 -8.28 -8.18 12.59
CA PHE A 220 -7.06 -8.78 12.04
C PHE A 220 -6.98 -10.30 12.23
N ASP A 221 -7.46 -10.83 13.36
CA ASP A 221 -7.42 -12.28 13.60
C ASP A 221 -8.24 -13.04 12.56
N GLY A 222 -9.38 -12.50 12.13
CA GLY A 222 -10.18 -13.07 11.05
C GLY A 222 -9.46 -13.04 9.71
N VAL A 223 -8.81 -11.90 9.38
CA VAL A 223 -8.02 -11.74 8.16
C VAL A 223 -6.84 -12.73 8.14
N PHE A 224 -6.10 -12.83 9.25
CA PHE A 224 -4.95 -13.73 9.34
C PHE A 224 -5.36 -15.20 9.24
N SER A 225 -6.47 -15.60 9.88
CA SER A 225 -7.01 -16.97 9.78
C SER A 225 -7.37 -17.35 8.36
N MET A 226 -8.07 -16.49 7.63
CA MET A 226 -8.45 -16.75 6.23
C MET A 226 -7.24 -16.88 5.31
N LEU A 227 -6.22 -16.04 5.48
CA LEU A 227 -4.97 -16.15 4.71
C LEU A 227 -4.23 -17.48 5.02
N GLU A 228 -4.22 -17.91 6.28
CA GLU A 228 -3.59 -19.15 6.68
C GLU A 228 -4.33 -20.37 6.15
N GLU A 229 -5.67 -20.39 6.26
CA GLU A 229 -6.54 -21.45 5.74
C GLU A 229 -6.44 -21.61 4.22
N ALA A 230 -6.30 -20.48 3.49
CA ALA A 230 -6.16 -20.47 2.04
C ALA A 230 -4.72 -20.71 1.55
N ASP A 231 -3.75 -20.90 2.45
CA ASP A 231 -2.32 -20.95 2.10
C ASP A 231 -1.84 -19.71 1.30
N ASN A 232 -2.49 -18.57 1.51
CA ASN A 232 -2.18 -17.32 0.83
C ASN A 232 -1.04 -16.60 1.57
N LEU A 233 0.12 -16.46 0.92
CA LEU A 233 1.33 -15.82 1.46
C LEU A 233 1.50 -14.36 0.99
N SER A 234 0.44 -13.69 0.61
CA SER A 234 0.48 -12.27 0.22
C SER A 234 1.25 -11.44 1.25
N PRO A 235 2.20 -10.60 0.83
CA PRO A 235 2.95 -9.75 1.73
C PRO A 235 2.06 -8.72 2.42
N PHE A 236 2.53 -8.24 3.56
CA PHE A 236 1.90 -7.16 4.30
C PHE A 236 2.73 -5.88 4.20
N SER A 237 2.04 -4.75 4.24
CA SER A 237 2.64 -3.45 4.52
C SER A 237 1.86 -2.75 5.63
N ILE A 238 2.54 -2.27 6.65
CA ILE A 238 1.91 -1.49 7.71
C ILE A 238 1.69 -0.08 7.20
N GLU A 239 0.48 0.44 7.34
CA GLU A 239 0.15 1.83 7.07
C GLU A 239 -0.52 2.49 8.28
N ILE A 240 -0.01 3.67 8.68
CA ILE A 240 -0.48 4.46 9.82
C ILE A 240 -0.63 5.90 9.36
N GLU A 241 -1.80 6.50 9.58
CA GLU A 241 -2.04 7.89 9.18
C GLU A 241 -2.52 8.78 10.33
N PHE A 242 -2.64 8.22 11.54
CA PHE A 242 -3.07 8.92 12.74
C PHE A 242 -4.47 9.54 12.60
N THR A 243 -4.69 10.70 13.22
CA THR A 243 -5.92 11.49 13.07
C THR A 243 -5.78 12.51 11.94
N ALA A 244 -6.85 13.22 11.60
CA ALA A 244 -6.81 14.29 10.59
C ALA A 244 -5.84 15.45 10.94
N ALA A 245 -5.41 15.55 12.19
CA ALA A 245 -4.39 16.50 12.63
C ALA A 245 -2.95 16.01 12.32
N GLY A 246 -2.80 14.76 11.88
CA GLY A 246 -1.52 14.10 11.73
C GLY A 246 -0.88 13.69 13.07
N PRO A 247 0.37 13.21 13.04
CA PRO A 247 1.14 12.91 14.24
C PRO A 247 1.60 14.18 14.95
N GLU A 248 1.77 14.12 16.27
CA GLU A 248 2.28 15.25 17.07
C GLU A 248 3.75 15.54 16.75
N ASN A 249 4.55 14.50 16.48
CA ASN A 249 5.98 14.60 16.21
C ASN A 249 6.53 13.26 15.68
N LEU A 250 7.78 13.26 15.24
CA LEU A 250 8.48 12.07 14.73
C LEU A 250 8.57 10.93 15.75
N GLU A 251 8.71 11.25 17.05
CA GLU A 251 8.78 10.22 18.09
C GLU A 251 7.48 9.43 18.21
N GLN A 252 6.32 10.10 18.04
CA GLN A 252 5.03 9.42 18.01
C GLN A 252 4.93 8.44 16.84
N ILE A 253 5.42 8.82 15.64
CA ILE A 253 5.45 7.93 14.47
C ILE A 253 6.33 6.72 14.77
N ASN A 254 7.56 6.92 15.23
CA ASN A 254 8.50 5.85 15.54
C ASN A 254 7.89 4.88 16.55
N ARG A 255 7.25 5.39 17.61
CA ARG A 255 6.55 4.59 18.61
C ARG A 255 5.42 3.78 18.00
N ALA A 256 4.59 4.38 17.13
CA ALA A 256 3.48 3.67 16.50
C ALA A 256 3.96 2.53 15.58
N VAL A 257 5.08 2.72 14.88
CA VAL A 257 5.71 1.68 14.06
C VAL A 257 6.27 0.56 14.95
N GLU A 258 6.93 0.89 16.07
CA GLU A 258 7.43 -0.08 17.06
C GLU A 258 6.30 -0.87 17.73
N GLU A 259 5.20 -0.21 18.11
CA GLU A 259 4.01 -0.86 18.68
C GLU A 259 3.35 -1.81 17.69
N SER A 260 3.27 -1.42 16.41
CA SER A 260 2.79 -2.29 15.33
C SER A 260 3.69 -3.50 15.12
N ALA A 261 5.02 -3.32 15.22
CA ALA A 261 5.98 -4.42 15.20
C ALA A 261 5.76 -5.39 16.37
N ALA A 262 5.56 -4.85 17.58
CA ALA A 262 5.29 -5.64 18.78
C ALA A 262 3.97 -6.42 18.66
N TYR A 263 2.92 -5.79 18.13
CA TYR A 263 1.63 -6.42 17.87
C TYR A 263 1.77 -7.64 16.93
N LEU A 264 2.46 -7.46 15.79
CA LEU A 264 2.66 -8.55 14.83
C LEU A 264 3.52 -9.68 15.41
N LYS A 265 4.55 -9.37 16.18
CA LYS A 265 5.35 -10.38 16.91
C LYS A 265 4.50 -11.17 17.92
N ALA A 266 3.60 -10.49 18.64
CA ALA A 266 2.65 -11.15 19.57
C ALA A 266 1.66 -12.07 18.84
N LYS A 267 1.33 -11.77 17.57
CA LYS A 267 0.53 -12.64 16.68
C LYS A 267 1.38 -13.76 16.04
N GLY A 268 2.69 -13.84 16.35
CA GLY A 268 3.61 -14.89 15.89
C GLY A 268 4.26 -14.62 14.52
N PHE A 269 4.20 -13.41 13.99
CA PHE A 269 4.92 -13.06 12.78
C PHE A 269 6.40 -12.74 13.06
N THR A 270 7.26 -13.00 12.06
CA THR A 270 8.67 -12.57 12.02
C THR A 270 8.79 -11.40 11.07
N LEU A 271 9.49 -10.32 11.48
CA LEU A 271 9.69 -9.10 10.68
C LEU A 271 10.92 -9.21 9.79
#